data_b8b1cf19ad80f7e9b9d5a89fac4308b7
#
_entry.id   b8b1cf19ad80f7e9b9d5a89fac4308b7
#
_cell.length_a   1.000
_cell.length_b   1.000
_cell.length_c   1.000
_cell.angle_alpha   90.00
_cell.angle_beta   90.00
_cell.angle_gamma   90.00
#
_symmetry.space_group_name_H-M   'P 1'
#
loop_
_entity.id
_entity.type
_entity.pdbx_description
1 polymer ?
#
loop_
_entity_poly.entity_id
_entity_poly.type
_entity_poly.pdbx_seq_one_letter_code
_entity_poly.pdbx_strand_id
1 'polypeptide(L)'
;MAEKEKTAKAPKDTSSFGESHSYFTKNVLPNNIQAQKRRISMPSSYVHNQDQTFLLVTGGTGTMTVNGVDYPLRPNILVNLSPFHVYRFTPDKGHALEITEARMNSGTYLYLIANPYYKLKNFSVPSEPPMIQLRGLAKDIAYQAMDGLLMEYDKDSWDKHSLCFCYMTDLFGLIAGSRPMARKQAKK
;
A
#
# COMPACT_ATOMS: atom_id res chain seq x y z
N MET A 1 10.04 -26.35 46.75
CA MET A 1 9.55 -26.63 45.41
C MET A 1 8.64 -25.47 45.01
N ALA A 2 9.13 -24.53 44.25
CA ALA A 2 8.37 -23.37 43.80
C ALA A 2 8.15 -23.53 42.29
N GLU A 3 6.89 -23.70 41.92
CA GLU A 3 6.40 -23.85 40.55
C GLU A 3 6.47 -22.48 39.88
N LYS A 4 7.25 -22.37 38.80
CA LYS A 4 7.30 -21.17 37.96
C LYS A 4 6.10 -21.20 36.98
N GLU A 5 5.13 -20.36 37.30
CA GLU A 5 4.04 -20.01 36.41
C GLU A 5 4.62 -19.37 35.13
N LYS A 6 4.47 -20.05 33.97
CA LYS A 6 4.73 -19.51 32.65
C LYS A 6 3.57 -18.60 32.30
N THR A 7 3.74 -17.30 32.43
CA THR A 7 2.83 -16.30 31.86
C THR A 7 2.85 -16.42 30.34
N ALA A 8 1.76 -16.91 29.75
CA ALA A 8 1.51 -16.92 28.34
C ALA A 8 1.42 -15.46 27.83
N LYS A 9 2.32 -15.11 26.93
CA LYS A 9 2.33 -13.81 26.27
C LYS A 9 1.08 -13.72 25.39
N ALA A 10 0.19 -12.75 25.67
CA ALA A 10 -1.00 -12.49 24.87
C ALA A 10 -0.60 -12.23 23.39
N PRO A 11 -1.43 -12.65 22.43
CA PRO A 11 -1.15 -12.39 21.02
C PRO A 11 -1.11 -10.87 20.79
N LYS A 12 -0.05 -10.39 20.18
CA LYS A 12 0.05 -8.99 19.76
C LYS A 12 -1.08 -8.70 18.79
N ASP A 13 -1.93 -7.78 19.17
CA ASP A 13 -2.96 -7.23 18.30
C ASP A 13 -2.27 -6.55 17.09
N THR A 14 -2.35 -7.20 15.93
CA THR A 14 -1.72 -6.75 14.68
C THR A 14 -2.60 -5.77 13.90
N SER A 15 -3.64 -5.23 14.54
CA SER A 15 -4.63 -4.38 13.87
C SER A 15 -4.31 -2.88 13.87
N SER A 16 -3.27 -2.43 14.56
CA SER A 16 -2.91 -1.03 14.57
C SER A 16 -1.49 -0.81 14.04
N PHE A 17 -1.36 -0.26 12.85
CA PHE A 17 -0.24 0.65 12.63
C PHE A 17 -0.36 1.73 13.72
N GLY A 18 0.63 1.79 14.57
CA GLY A 18 0.65 2.72 15.68
C GLY A 18 0.24 4.12 15.25
N GLU A 19 -0.38 4.79 16.17
CA GLU A 19 -0.98 6.11 16.05
C GLU A 19 -0.14 7.09 15.23
N SER A 20 -0.84 7.94 14.51
CA SER A 20 -0.36 9.00 13.63
C SER A 20 0.95 9.62 14.10
N HIS A 21 2.04 9.26 13.46
CA HIS A 21 3.26 10.01 13.61
C HIS A 21 3.03 11.40 13.01
N SER A 22 3.34 12.42 13.78
CA SER A 22 3.21 13.81 13.33
C SER A 22 3.98 13.99 12.02
N TYR A 23 3.41 14.72 11.08
CA TYR A 23 3.99 15.02 9.77
C TYR A 23 5.41 15.63 9.81
N PHE A 24 5.91 15.96 10.99
CA PHE A 24 7.17 16.65 11.23
C PHE A 24 8.10 15.93 12.20
N THR A 25 8.05 14.60 12.26
CA THR A 25 9.06 13.88 13.03
C THR A 25 10.44 14.09 12.42
N LYS A 26 11.44 14.27 13.27
CA LYS A 26 12.84 14.62 12.92
C LYS A 26 13.55 13.63 11.97
N ASN A 27 12.93 12.51 11.64
CA ASN A 27 13.47 11.45 10.79
C ASN A 27 12.73 11.43 9.45
N VAL A 28 13.02 12.39 8.61
CA VAL A 28 12.52 12.48 7.22
C VAL A 28 13.12 11.39 6.32
N LEU A 29 14.01 10.57 6.84
CA LEU A 29 14.75 9.56 6.08
C LEU A 29 14.27 8.14 6.44
N PRO A 30 14.60 7.19 5.70
CA PRO A 30 13.95 6.01 5.13
C PRO A 30 13.28 5.03 6.10
N ASN A 31 13.23 5.26 7.39
CA ASN A 31 12.46 4.47 8.37
C ASN A 31 10.93 4.55 8.17
N ASN A 32 10.48 5.23 7.14
CA ASN A 32 9.10 5.58 6.90
C ASN A 32 8.41 4.72 5.82
N ILE A 33 9.02 3.60 5.46
CA ILE A 33 8.39 2.58 4.62
C ILE A 33 8.04 1.40 5.51
N GLN A 34 6.80 0.94 5.43
CA GLN A 34 6.27 -0.18 6.21
C GLN A 34 5.59 -1.16 5.26
N ALA A 35 5.67 -2.45 5.54
CA ALA A 35 4.98 -3.49 4.79
C ALA A 35 4.37 -4.53 5.73
N GLN A 36 3.17 -5.02 5.36
CA GLN A 36 2.50 -6.08 6.13
C GLN A 36 1.53 -6.87 5.25
N LYS A 37 1.24 -8.11 5.69
CA LYS A 37 0.11 -8.90 5.17
C LYS A 37 -1.12 -8.68 6.07
N ARG A 38 -2.27 -8.54 5.43
CA ARG A 38 -3.56 -8.38 6.11
C ARG A 38 -4.56 -9.40 5.57
N ARG A 39 -5.38 -9.92 6.47
CA ARG A 39 -6.53 -10.74 6.14
C ARG A 39 -7.78 -10.07 6.68
N ILE A 40 -8.72 -9.75 5.81
CA ILE A 40 -9.93 -9.02 6.13
C ILE A 40 -11.12 -9.93 5.84
N SER A 41 -11.78 -10.41 6.89
CA SER A 41 -12.91 -11.35 6.80
C SER A 41 -14.29 -10.70 7.04
N MET A 42 -14.30 -9.46 7.52
CA MET A 42 -15.51 -8.69 7.80
C MET A 42 -15.37 -7.27 7.24
N PRO A 43 -16.49 -6.57 6.97
CA PRO A 43 -16.45 -5.16 6.58
C PRO A 43 -15.68 -4.32 7.58
N SER A 44 -14.76 -3.50 7.08
CA SER A 44 -13.98 -2.60 7.91
C SER A 44 -14.73 -1.28 8.15
N SER A 45 -14.30 -0.54 9.18
CA SER A 45 -14.64 0.88 9.32
C SER A 45 -14.02 1.68 8.17
N TYR A 46 -14.47 2.94 8.02
CA TYR A 46 -13.77 3.88 7.15
C TYR A 46 -12.42 4.28 7.75
N VAL A 47 -11.42 4.30 6.93
CA VAL A 47 -10.04 4.67 7.29
C VAL A 47 -9.65 5.91 6.49
N HIS A 48 -9.10 6.92 7.16
CA HIS A 48 -8.44 8.05 6.53
C HIS A 48 -7.00 7.67 6.21
N ASN A 49 -6.65 7.67 4.93
CA ASN A 49 -5.29 7.42 4.51
C ASN A 49 -4.43 8.66 4.73
N GLN A 50 -3.34 8.52 5.48
CA GLN A 50 -2.40 9.62 5.77
C GLN A 50 -1.11 9.51 4.97
N ASP A 51 -0.81 8.34 4.48
CA ASP A 51 0.43 7.99 3.80
C ASP A 51 0.19 7.63 2.34
N GLN A 52 1.25 7.59 1.55
CA GLN A 52 1.18 6.95 0.25
C GLN A 52 1.12 5.43 0.47
N THR A 53 0.04 4.80 0.03
CA THR A 53 -0.22 3.39 0.33
C THR A 53 -0.47 2.60 -0.95
N PHE A 54 0.23 1.47 -1.08
CA PHE A 54 -0.05 0.47 -2.09
C PHE A 54 -0.67 -0.77 -1.43
N LEU A 55 -1.71 -1.31 -2.05
CA LEU A 55 -2.38 -2.53 -1.61
C LEU A 55 -2.41 -3.50 -2.78
N LEU A 56 -1.74 -4.65 -2.64
CA LEU A 56 -1.83 -5.73 -3.60
C LEU A 56 -2.81 -6.78 -3.07
N VAL A 57 -3.93 -6.98 -3.79
CA VAL A 57 -4.87 -8.06 -3.48
C VAL A 57 -4.26 -9.37 -3.96
N THR A 58 -3.91 -10.24 -3.01
CA THR A 58 -3.28 -11.54 -3.28
C THR A 58 -4.28 -12.68 -3.27
N GLY A 59 -5.43 -12.53 -2.57
CA GLY A 59 -6.46 -13.54 -2.49
C GLY A 59 -7.82 -12.97 -2.10
N GLY A 60 -8.87 -13.77 -2.31
CA GLY A 60 -10.25 -13.41 -2.01
C GLY A 60 -10.88 -12.42 -2.99
N THR A 61 -12.14 -12.08 -2.73
CA THR A 61 -12.93 -11.11 -3.50
C THR A 61 -13.74 -10.22 -2.57
N GLY A 62 -14.12 -9.05 -3.06
CA GLY A 62 -14.91 -8.08 -2.28
C GLY A 62 -14.98 -6.74 -2.98
N THR A 63 -15.32 -5.73 -2.22
CA THR A 63 -15.43 -4.34 -2.69
C THR A 63 -14.57 -3.43 -1.81
N MET A 64 -13.93 -2.46 -2.41
CA MET A 64 -13.31 -1.34 -1.73
C MET A 64 -14.05 -0.06 -2.08
N THR A 65 -14.57 0.62 -1.09
CA THR A 65 -15.13 1.96 -1.27
C THR A 65 -14.00 2.98 -1.05
N VAL A 66 -13.74 3.85 -2.03
CA VAL A 66 -12.76 4.94 -1.92
C VAL A 66 -13.46 6.25 -2.23
N ASN A 67 -13.45 7.19 -1.29
CA ASN A 67 -14.14 8.49 -1.40
C ASN A 67 -15.61 8.37 -1.85
N GLY A 68 -16.31 7.34 -1.36
CA GLY A 68 -17.70 7.07 -1.70
C GLY A 68 -17.95 6.31 -3.00
N VAL A 69 -16.91 5.96 -3.75
CA VAL A 69 -17.01 5.18 -4.99
C VAL A 69 -16.59 3.73 -4.73
N ASP A 70 -17.40 2.80 -5.18
CA ASP A 70 -17.17 1.36 -5.01
C ASP A 70 -16.36 0.77 -6.17
N TYR A 71 -15.34 0.01 -5.82
CA TYR A 71 -14.44 -0.69 -6.76
C TYR A 71 -14.38 -2.17 -6.41
N PRO A 72 -14.59 -3.08 -7.39
CA PRO A 72 -14.48 -4.51 -7.14
C PRO A 72 -13.02 -4.90 -6.89
N LEU A 73 -12.80 -5.70 -5.86
CA LEU A 73 -11.50 -6.29 -5.53
C LEU A 73 -11.46 -7.77 -5.93
N ARG A 74 -10.35 -8.15 -6.52
CA ARG A 74 -10.02 -9.54 -6.88
C ARG A 74 -8.51 -9.70 -6.93
N PRO A 75 -7.97 -10.93 -6.93
CA PRO A 75 -6.52 -11.13 -6.99
C PRO A 75 -5.86 -10.42 -8.18
N ASN A 76 -4.64 -9.96 -7.95
CA ASN A 76 -3.82 -9.19 -8.88
C ASN A 76 -4.34 -7.77 -9.17
N ILE A 77 -5.16 -7.19 -8.30
CA ILE A 77 -5.42 -5.75 -8.31
C ILE A 77 -4.38 -5.07 -7.42
N LEU A 78 -3.70 -4.07 -7.98
CA LEU A 78 -2.87 -3.12 -7.25
C LEU A 78 -3.65 -1.82 -7.06
N VAL A 79 -3.83 -1.43 -5.81
CA VAL A 79 -4.49 -0.17 -5.41
C VAL A 79 -3.41 0.83 -5.02
N ASN A 80 -3.56 2.06 -5.46
CA ASN A 80 -2.71 3.19 -5.12
C ASN A 80 -3.51 4.25 -4.37
N LEU A 81 -3.35 4.32 -3.07
CA LEU A 81 -4.02 5.31 -2.23
C LEU A 81 -3.07 6.45 -1.92
N SER A 82 -3.40 7.63 -2.38
CA SER A 82 -2.73 8.86 -1.97
C SER A 82 -3.16 9.27 -0.56
N PRO A 83 -2.39 10.13 0.13
CA PRO A 83 -2.83 10.79 1.35
C PRO A 83 -4.21 11.43 1.14
N PHE A 84 -5.03 11.45 2.20
CA PHE A 84 -6.39 11.99 2.24
C PHE A 84 -7.49 11.15 1.57
N HIS A 85 -7.19 10.00 0.95
CA HIS A 85 -8.24 9.07 0.56
C HIS A 85 -8.93 8.50 1.81
N VAL A 86 -10.26 8.46 1.77
CA VAL A 86 -11.08 7.77 2.76
C VAL A 86 -11.55 6.45 2.15
N TYR A 87 -11.26 5.35 2.79
CA TYR A 87 -11.60 4.05 2.23
C TYR A 87 -12.10 3.05 3.26
N ARG A 88 -12.79 2.02 2.79
CA ARG A 88 -13.15 0.82 3.57
C ARG A 88 -13.13 -0.42 2.69
N PHE A 89 -13.05 -1.58 3.32
CA PHE A 89 -13.17 -2.88 2.68
C PHE A 89 -14.50 -3.54 3.03
N THR A 90 -15.08 -4.24 2.06
CA THR A 90 -16.25 -5.10 2.24
C THR A 90 -15.97 -6.42 1.52
N PRO A 91 -15.46 -7.45 2.23
CA PRO A 91 -15.28 -8.79 1.66
C PRO A 91 -16.60 -9.39 1.23
N ASP A 92 -16.58 -10.23 0.19
CA ASP A 92 -17.73 -11.02 -0.20
C ASP A 92 -18.05 -12.09 0.86
N LYS A 93 -19.33 -12.49 0.96
CA LYS A 93 -19.77 -13.50 1.94
C LYS A 93 -18.97 -14.80 1.76
N GLY A 94 -18.39 -15.28 2.86
CA GLY A 94 -17.62 -16.52 2.88
C GLY A 94 -16.19 -16.39 2.33
N HIS A 95 -15.78 -15.20 1.90
CA HIS A 95 -14.43 -14.93 1.39
C HIS A 95 -13.72 -13.91 2.28
N ALA A 96 -12.46 -14.19 2.59
CA ALA A 96 -11.60 -13.19 3.20
C ALA A 96 -10.72 -12.56 2.12
N LEU A 97 -10.58 -11.24 2.15
CA LEU A 97 -9.58 -10.54 1.33
C LEU A 97 -8.20 -10.77 1.94
N GLU A 98 -7.25 -11.17 1.13
CA GLU A 98 -5.84 -11.23 1.48
C GLU A 98 -5.11 -10.12 0.74
N ILE A 99 -4.44 -9.26 1.49
CA ILE A 99 -3.85 -8.04 0.98
C ILE A 99 -2.43 -7.92 1.52
N THR A 100 -1.47 -7.67 0.63
CA THR A 100 -0.17 -7.15 1.02
C THR A 100 -0.22 -5.63 0.92
N GLU A 101 0.08 -4.96 2.01
CA GLU A 101 0.08 -3.51 2.14
C GLU A 101 1.50 -3.00 2.28
N ALA A 102 1.84 -1.96 1.50
CA ALA A 102 3.07 -1.20 1.62
C ALA A 102 2.73 0.29 1.78
N ARG A 103 3.31 0.94 2.76
CA ARG A 103 3.07 2.36 3.08
C ARG A 103 4.37 3.13 3.05
N MET A 104 4.32 4.32 2.50
CA MET A 104 5.40 5.29 2.52
C MET A 104 4.90 6.58 3.16
N ASN A 105 5.62 7.07 4.15
CA ASN A 105 5.32 8.33 4.81
C ASN A 105 5.17 9.47 3.80
N SER A 106 4.21 10.38 4.03
CA SER A 106 3.91 11.49 3.15
C SER A 106 5.10 12.41 2.88
N GLY A 107 5.99 12.61 3.85
CA GLY A 107 7.21 13.41 3.65
C GLY A 107 8.18 12.77 2.65
N THR A 108 8.41 11.47 2.77
CA THR A 108 9.24 10.69 1.82
C THR A 108 8.60 10.66 0.43
N TYR A 109 7.27 10.52 0.37
CA TYR A 109 6.52 10.59 -0.87
C TYR A 109 6.66 11.95 -1.55
N LEU A 110 6.49 13.05 -0.81
CA LEU A 110 6.66 14.41 -1.34
C LEU A 110 8.08 14.64 -1.85
N TYR A 111 9.09 14.13 -1.15
CA TYR A 111 10.48 14.18 -1.63
C TYR A 111 10.66 13.46 -2.97
N LEU A 112 10.04 12.29 -3.12
CA LEU A 112 10.06 11.53 -4.37
C LEU A 112 9.42 12.29 -5.53
N ILE A 113 8.19 12.80 -5.35
CA ILE A 113 7.46 13.48 -6.42
C ILE A 113 8.06 14.85 -6.78
N ALA A 114 8.76 15.48 -5.85
CA ALA A 114 9.47 16.73 -6.09
C ALA A 114 10.76 16.53 -6.91
N ASN A 115 11.29 15.31 -6.95
CA ASN A 115 12.50 15.01 -7.67
C ASN A 115 12.25 15.00 -9.19
N PRO A 116 12.92 15.90 -9.97
CA PRO A 116 12.67 16.04 -11.42
C PRO A 116 13.04 14.78 -12.23
N TYR A 117 13.90 13.91 -11.70
CA TYR A 117 14.31 12.68 -12.37
C TYR A 117 13.20 11.62 -12.40
N TYR A 118 12.33 11.57 -11.38
CA TYR A 118 11.30 10.55 -11.32
C TYR A 118 10.05 10.86 -12.14
N LYS A 119 9.85 12.12 -12.57
CA LYS A 119 8.67 12.56 -13.37
C LYS A 119 7.33 12.09 -12.81
N LEU A 120 7.23 11.97 -11.50
CA LEU A 120 6.06 11.41 -10.81
C LEU A 120 4.88 12.40 -10.70
N LYS A 121 4.95 13.54 -11.38
CA LYS A 121 4.01 14.67 -11.26
C LYS A 121 2.53 14.34 -11.49
N ASN A 122 2.21 13.16 -12.03
CA ASN A 122 0.85 12.82 -12.43
C ASN A 122 0.21 11.69 -11.60
N PHE A 123 0.80 11.32 -10.46
CA PHE A 123 0.35 10.16 -9.69
C PHE A 123 -0.99 10.32 -8.96
N SER A 124 -1.47 11.53 -8.81
CA SER A 124 -2.72 11.83 -8.11
C SER A 124 -3.64 12.64 -9.00
N VAL A 125 -4.18 12.02 -10.05
CA VAL A 125 -5.29 12.63 -10.79
C VAL A 125 -6.58 12.16 -10.13
N PRO A 126 -7.35 13.04 -9.46
CA PRO A 126 -8.55 12.67 -8.72
C PRO A 126 -9.62 11.96 -9.56
N SER A 127 -9.56 12.10 -10.87
CA SER A 127 -10.53 11.53 -11.82
C SER A 127 -10.20 10.12 -12.30
N GLU A 128 -9.04 9.56 -11.92
CA GLU A 128 -8.65 8.20 -12.33
C GLU A 128 -8.95 7.21 -11.20
N PRO A 129 -9.36 5.96 -11.54
CA PRO A 129 -9.52 4.91 -10.55
C PRO A 129 -8.20 4.71 -9.79
N PRO A 130 -8.23 4.57 -8.46
CA PRO A 130 -7.02 4.40 -7.65
C PRO A 130 -6.45 2.98 -7.78
N MET A 131 -6.79 2.23 -8.83
CA MET A 131 -6.39 0.84 -8.95
C MET A 131 -6.21 0.39 -10.39
N ILE A 132 -5.35 -0.63 -10.56
CA ILE A 132 -5.05 -1.27 -11.82
C ILE A 132 -5.15 -2.79 -11.69
N GLN A 133 -5.59 -3.46 -12.75
CA GLN A 133 -5.52 -4.91 -12.86
C GLN A 133 -4.17 -5.31 -13.45
N LEU A 134 -3.35 -5.99 -12.66
CA LEU A 134 -2.03 -6.47 -13.08
C LEU A 134 -2.13 -7.72 -13.96
N ARG A 135 -1.26 -7.81 -14.98
CA ARG A 135 -1.13 -8.97 -15.88
C ARG A 135 0.32 -9.14 -16.32
N GLY A 136 0.71 -10.38 -16.65
CA GLY A 136 2.04 -10.68 -17.16
C GLY A 136 3.15 -10.11 -16.29
N LEU A 137 4.18 -9.55 -16.90
CA LEU A 137 5.36 -9.02 -16.24
C LEU A 137 5.02 -7.98 -15.14
N ALA A 138 4.01 -7.12 -15.36
CA ALA A 138 3.60 -6.14 -14.35
C ALA A 138 3.11 -6.80 -13.06
N LYS A 139 2.43 -7.95 -13.16
CA LYS A 139 2.05 -8.74 -12.01
C LYS A 139 3.29 -9.26 -11.27
N ASP A 140 4.23 -9.85 -12.01
CA ASP A 140 5.43 -10.47 -11.42
C ASP A 140 6.27 -9.41 -10.70
N ILE A 141 6.46 -8.24 -11.28
CA ILE A 141 7.16 -7.10 -10.66
C ILE A 141 6.44 -6.67 -9.37
N ALA A 142 5.11 -6.54 -9.37
CA ALA A 142 4.37 -6.12 -8.19
C ALA A 142 4.50 -7.12 -7.03
N TYR A 143 4.39 -8.42 -7.31
CA TYR A 143 4.57 -9.45 -6.30
C TYR A 143 5.99 -9.46 -5.76
N GLN A 144 6.99 -9.40 -6.64
CA GLN A 144 8.40 -9.32 -6.23
C GLN A 144 8.69 -8.09 -5.37
N ALA A 145 8.18 -6.92 -5.73
CA ALA A 145 8.36 -5.71 -4.96
C ALA A 145 7.69 -5.81 -3.57
N MET A 146 6.46 -6.32 -3.50
CA MET A 146 5.75 -6.49 -2.24
C MET A 146 6.40 -7.54 -1.32
N ASP A 147 6.83 -8.67 -1.87
CA ASP A 147 7.53 -9.70 -1.09
C ASP A 147 8.91 -9.20 -0.64
N GLY A 148 9.63 -8.44 -1.49
CA GLY A 148 10.87 -7.79 -1.12
C GLY A 148 10.69 -6.79 0.03
N LEU A 149 9.65 -5.96 -0.02
CA LEU A 149 9.31 -5.03 1.07
C LEU A 149 9.04 -5.76 2.39
N LEU A 150 8.26 -6.85 2.36
CA LEU A 150 7.99 -7.66 3.55
C LEU A 150 9.27 -8.26 4.13
N MET A 151 10.14 -8.79 3.27
CA MET A 151 11.39 -9.40 3.69
C MET A 151 12.36 -8.37 4.30
N GLU A 152 12.49 -7.21 3.67
CA GLU A 152 13.41 -6.18 4.12
C GLU A 152 12.90 -5.44 5.36
N TYR A 153 11.57 -5.31 5.51
CA TYR A 153 10.99 -4.62 6.66
C TYR A 153 11.36 -5.26 8.00
N ASP A 154 11.42 -6.59 8.04
CA ASP A 154 11.75 -7.35 9.25
C ASP A 154 13.25 -7.47 9.51
N LYS A 155 14.11 -7.12 8.53
CA LYS A 155 15.57 -7.18 8.70
C LYS A 155 16.09 -5.95 9.43
N ASP A 156 17.17 -6.13 10.16
CA ASP A 156 17.99 -5.05 10.71
C ASP A 156 19.32 -4.99 9.94
N SER A 157 19.24 -4.48 8.70
CA SER A 157 20.39 -4.33 7.83
C SER A 157 20.62 -2.88 7.41
N TRP A 158 21.85 -2.50 7.14
CA TRP A 158 22.22 -1.13 6.78
C TRP A 158 21.64 -0.68 5.42
N ASP A 159 21.38 -1.61 4.53
CA ASP A 159 20.86 -1.40 3.18
C ASP A 159 19.33 -1.48 3.08
N LYS A 160 18.66 -1.90 4.17
CA LYS A 160 17.21 -2.03 4.27
C LYS A 160 16.44 -0.88 3.64
N HIS A 161 16.86 0.33 3.96
CA HIS A 161 16.14 1.51 3.52
C HIS A 161 16.26 1.76 2.02
N SER A 162 17.45 1.54 1.47
CA SER A 162 17.71 1.68 0.04
C SER A 162 16.92 0.64 -0.76
N LEU A 163 16.88 -0.61 -0.28
CA LEU A 163 16.12 -1.68 -0.92
C LEU A 163 14.62 -1.44 -0.85
N CYS A 164 14.08 -1.08 0.32
CA CYS A 164 12.67 -0.73 0.44
C CYS A 164 12.28 0.43 -0.49
N PHE A 165 13.15 1.42 -0.63
CA PHE A 165 12.93 2.53 -1.55
C PHE A 165 12.89 2.09 -3.01
N CYS A 166 13.79 1.19 -3.43
CA CYS A 166 13.78 0.63 -4.78
C CYS A 166 12.47 -0.11 -5.06
N TYR A 167 12.01 -0.98 -4.16
CA TYR A 167 10.75 -1.69 -4.32
C TYR A 167 9.53 -0.76 -4.38
N MET A 168 9.50 0.30 -3.58
CA MET A 168 8.44 1.31 -3.68
C MET A 168 8.47 2.03 -5.03
N THR A 169 9.66 2.30 -5.57
CA THR A 169 9.82 2.93 -6.89
C THR A 169 9.29 2.04 -8.01
N ASP A 170 9.47 0.72 -7.92
CA ASP A 170 8.90 -0.24 -8.86
C ASP A 170 7.37 -0.18 -8.86
N LEU A 171 6.74 -0.14 -7.67
CA LEU A 171 5.28 0.01 -7.56
C LEU A 171 4.78 1.31 -8.17
N PHE A 172 5.49 2.42 -7.98
CA PHE A 172 5.19 3.68 -8.65
C PHE A 172 5.31 3.57 -10.18
N GLY A 173 6.36 2.91 -10.66
CA GLY A 173 6.57 2.66 -12.09
C GLY A 173 5.42 1.91 -12.73
N LEU A 174 4.89 0.89 -12.05
CA LEU A 174 3.73 0.12 -12.51
C LEU A 174 2.48 0.98 -12.64
N ILE A 175 2.19 1.83 -11.66
CA ILE A 175 1.06 2.76 -11.73
C ILE A 175 1.24 3.76 -12.89
N ALA A 176 2.43 4.34 -13.03
CA ALA A 176 2.71 5.30 -14.10
C ALA A 176 2.57 4.70 -15.50
N GLY A 177 3.09 3.48 -15.68
CA GLY A 177 3.04 2.77 -16.97
C GLY A 177 1.65 2.25 -17.34
N SER A 178 0.77 2.12 -16.35
CA SER A 178 -0.59 1.57 -16.56
C SER A 178 -1.65 2.61 -16.90
N ARG A 179 -1.34 3.89 -16.83
CA ARG A 179 -2.28 4.95 -17.17
C ARG A 179 -2.60 4.89 -18.66
N PRO A 180 -3.87 4.84 -19.06
CA PRO A 180 -4.22 5.03 -20.46
C PRO A 180 -3.66 6.39 -20.88
N MET A 181 -2.91 6.42 -21.99
CA MET A 181 -2.54 7.69 -22.61
C MET A 181 -3.83 8.50 -22.74
N ALA A 182 -3.82 9.73 -22.24
CA ALA A 182 -4.96 10.62 -22.38
C ALA A 182 -5.45 10.53 -23.83
N ARG A 183 -6.70 10.11 -24.03
CA ARG A 183 -7.29 10.09 -25.37
C ARG A 183 -7.08 11.46 -25.96
N LYS A 184 -6.31 11.54 -27.05
CA LYS A 184 -6.24 12.76 -27.83
C LYS A 184 -7.69 13.13 -28.14
N GLN A 185 -8.18 14.19 -27.50
CA GLN A 185 -9.48 14.74 -27.87
C GLN A 185 -9.40 15.02 -29.35
N ALA A 186 -10.18 14.28 -30.14
CA ALA A 186 -10.33 14.58 -31.54
C ALA A 186 -10.83 16.03 -31.62
N LYS A 187 -9.99 16.93 -32.12
CA LYS A 187 -10.43 18.28 -32.45
C LYS A 187 -11.56 18.12 -33.45
N LYS A 188 -12.78 18.49 -33.04
CA LYS A 188 -13.88 18.78 -33.93
C LYS A 188 -13.62 20.09 -34.64
#